data_1ef2b1e13bd53c361b7f28e374f9e619
#
_entry.id   1ef2b1e13bd53c361b7f28e374f9e619
#
_cell.length_a   1.000
_cell.length_b   1.000
_cell.length_c   1.000
_cell.angle_alpha   90.00
_cell.angle_beta   90.00
_cell.angle_gamma   90.00
#
_symmetry.space_group_name_H-M   'P 1'
#
loop_
_entity.id
_entity.type
_entity.pdbx_description
1 polymer ?
#
loop_
_entity_poly.entity_id
_entity_poly.type
_entity_poly.pdbx_seq_one_letter_code
_entity_poly.pdbx_strand_id
1 'polypeptide(L)'
;MKGPLFAITAASFVLGLTSAPASSTAGQPICGAHDDVVSGLEKKYAETPSARGLATAGLMIEVFVSPEGTFTIVATRPDGTACLLAAGEAWHKLATVSAPSEQS
;
A
#
# COMPACT_ATOMS: atom_id res chain seq x y z
N MET A 1 10.37 65.25 -18.87
CA MET A 1 10.18 64.88 -18.69
C MET A 1 9.93 64.15 -18.26
N LYS A 2 9.59 63.56 -18.02
CA LYS A 2 9.25 62.92 -17.56
C LYS A 2 9.30 61.80 -17.42
N GLY A 3 9.41 61.21 -16.88
CA GLY A 3 9.63 60.23 -16.65
C GLY A 3 8.77 59.46 -16.35
N PRO A 4 8.48 58.67 -16.63
CA PRO A 4 7.54 57.94 -16.46
C PRO A 4 7.71 57.03 -15.56
N LEU A 5 7.46 56.89 -14.88
CA LEU A 5 7.53 56.12 -14.03
C LEU A 5 6.84 55.10 -14.00
N PHE A 6 6.82 54.27 -13.87
CA PHE A 6 6.17 53.28 -13.82
C PHE A 6 6.24 52.64 -12.82
N ALA A 7 5.54 52.34 -12.42
CA ALA A 7 5.28 51.73 -11.53
C ALA A 7 5.33 50.40 -11.70
N ILE A 8 5.88 49.84 -11.29
CA ILE A 8 6.00 48.57 -11.44
C ILE A 8 5.29 47.94 -10.52
N THR A 9 4.40 47.57 -10.63
CA THR A 9 3.73 46.93 -9.83
C THR A 9 4.18 45.62 -9.74
N ALA A 10 4.65 45.27 -8.90
CA ALA A 10 5.14 44.09 -8.75
C ALA A 10 4.04 43.23 -8.48
N ALA A 11 3.76 42.53 -9.08
CA ALA A 11 2.74 41.71 -8.89
C ALA A 11 3.15 40.68 -8.10
N SER A 12 2.92 40.65 -7.06
CA SER A 12 3.40 39.65 -6.35
C SER A 12 2.49 38.64 -6.35
N PHE A 13 2.64 37.70 -6.79
CA PHE A 13 1.78 36.77 -6.80
C PHE A 13 2.09 35.76 -5.92
N VAL A 14 1.45 35.42 -5.17
CA VAL A 14 1.59 34.55 -4.40
C VAL A 14 1.20 33.36 -4.85
N LEU A 15 1.77 32.57 -4.93
CA LEU A 15 1.52 31.43 -5.32
C LEU A 15 0.98 30.73 -4.38
N GLY A 16 0.07 30.48 -4.24
CA GLY A 16 -0.49 29.79 -3.39
C GLY A 16 -0.11 28.49 -3.40
N LEU A 17 0.48 28.04 -2.69
CA LEU A 17 0.84 26.84 -2.64
C LEU A 17 -0.09 26.04 -2.14
N THR A 18 -0.80 25.53 -2.54
CA THR A 18 -1.62 24.69 -2.12
C THR A 18 -1.08 23.50 -1.88
N SER A 19 -0.85 23.15 -0.91
CA SER A 19 -0.34 22.01 -0.71
C SER A 19 -1.40 21.08 -0.73
N ALA A 20 -1.49 20.39 -1.45
CA ALA A 20 -2.43 19.50 -1.54
C ALA A 20 -2.34 18.65 -0.47
N PRO A 21 -3.17 18.25 0.13
CA PRO A 21 -3.10 17.51 1.18
C PRO A 21 -2.81 16.23 0.83
N ALA A 22 -2.07 15.83 1.26
CA ALA A 22 -1.62 14.70 0.96
C ALA A 22 -2.62 13.85 1.24
N SER A 23 -3.09 13.31 0.72
CA SER A 23 -3.97 12.54 0.91
C SER A 23 -3.94 11.83 1.90
N SER A 24 -4.38 11.98 2.55
CA SER A 24 -4.34 11.37 3.47
C SER A 24 -4.80 10.11 3.49
N THR A 25 -4.74 9.51 2.64
CA THR A 25 -5.10 8.28 2.67
C THR A 25 -4.19 7.58 3.47
N ALA A 26 -3.24 8.11 3.96
CA ALA A 26 -2.35 7.43 4.71
C ALA A 26 -3.03 6.67 5.70
N GLY A 27 -3.81 6.78 6.27
CA GLY A 27 -4.33 6.01 7.24
C GLY A 27 -5.51 5.26 6.87
N GLN A 28 -5.95 5.34 5.69
CA GLN A 28 -7.06 4.65 5.34
C GLN A 28 -6.78 3.43 4.61
N PRO A 29 -7.17 2.31 5.02
CA PRO A 29 -6.84 1.09 4.33
C PRO A 29 -7.56 1.02 3.01
N ILE A 30 -7.01 0.34 2.09
CA ILE A 30 -7.63 0.14 0.83
C ILE A 30 -8.32 -1.18 0.95
N CYS A 31 -9.60 -1.21 0.80
CA CYS A 31 -10.38 -2.42 0.96
C CYS A 31 -11.27 -2.72 -0.23
N GLY A 32 -11.66 -3.94 -0.37
CA GLY A 32 -12.56 -4.35 -1.42
C GLY A 32 -12.94 -5.79 -1.25
N ALA A 33 -13.69 -6.34 -2.15
CA ALA A 33 -14.07 -7.74 -2.07
C ALA A 33 -12.83 -8.58 -2.25
N HIS A 34 -12.72 -9.62 -1.50
CA HIS A 34 -11.52 -10.45 -1.52
C HIS A 34 -11.13 -10.87 -2.93
N ASP A 35 -12.07 -11.36 -3.73
CA ASP A 35 -11.70 -11.81 -5.05
C ASP A 35 -11.20 -10.68 -5.94
N ASP A 36 -11.70 -9.50 -5.75
CA ASP A 36 -11.26 -8.37 -6.54
C ASP A 36 -9.86 -7.97 -6.12
N VAL A 37 -9.57 -8.03 -4.84
CA VAL A 37 -8.25 -7.68 -4.35
C VAL A 37 -7.24 -8.68 -4.87
N VAL A 38 -7.57 -9.96 -4.78
CA VAL A 38 -6.66 -10.99 -5.24
C VAL A 38 -6.39 -10.85 -6.73
N SER A 39 -7.43 -10.64 -7.49
CA SER A 39 -7.28 -10.50 -8.92
C SER A 39 -6.46 -9.26 -9.27
N GLY A 40 -6.69 -8.19 -8.56
CA GLY A 40 -5.94 -6.97 -8.82
C GLY A 40 -4.46 -7.14 -8.51
N LEU A 41 -4.15 -7.83 -7.42
CA LEU A 41 -2.75 -8.03 -7.08
C LEU A 41 -2.06 -8.90 -8.13
N GLU A 42 -2.78 -9.89 -8.63
CA GLU A 42 -2.16 -10.68 -9.63
C GLU A 42 -2.00 -9.94 -10.94
N LYS A 43 -3.00 -9.23 -11.39
CA LYS A 43 -2.89 -8.55 -12.64
C LYS A 43 -1.94 -7.39 -12.64
N LYS A 44 -1.86 -6.67 -11.57
CA LYS A 44 -0.98 -5.55 -11.55
C LYS A 44 0.41 -5.82 -11.10
N TYR A 45 0.60 -6.77 -10.23
CA TYR A 45 1.92 -6.99 -9.68
C TYR A 45 2.40 -8.42 -9.80
N ALA A 46 1.62 -9.28 -10.39
CA ALA A 46 1.97 -10.69 -10.50
C ALA A 46 2.15 -11.30 -9.13
N GLU A 47 1.40 -10.81 -8.15
CA GLU A 47 1.47 -11.35 -6.79
C GLU A 47 0.45 -12.43 -6.60
N THR A 48 0.85 -13.53 -6.02
CA THR A 48 -0.05 -14.64 -5.75
C THR A 48 0.09 -15.05 -4.31
N PRO A 49 -0.88 -15.73 -3.77
CA PRO A 49 -0.84 -16.08 -2.35
C PRO A 49 0.33 -16.96 -2.02
N SER A 50 1.02 -16.60 -0.99
CA SER A 50 2.20 -17.31 -0.60
C SER A 50 2.08 -17.88 0.80
N ALA A 51 1.32 -17.28 1.64
CA ALA A 51 1.14 -17.71 3.01
C ALA A 51 -0.17 -17.20 3.55
N ARG A 52 -0.71 -17.86 4.52
CA ARG A 52 -2.00 -17.48 5.05
C ARG A 52 -2.15 -17.95 6.47
N GLY A 53 -2.84 -17.22 7.27
CA GLY A 53 -3.12 -17.60 8.64
C GLY A 53 -4.42 -17.02 9.10
N LEU A 54 -4.95 -17.54 10.18
CA LEU A 54 -6.18 -17.05 10.71
C LEU A 54 -5.90 -16.35 12.01
N ALA A 55 -6.27 -15.12 12.09
CA ALA A 55 -6.03 -14.34 13.29
C ALA A 55 -7.30 -14.26 14.11
N THR A 56 -7.26 -13.54 15.20
CA THR A 56 -8.42 -13.45 16.06
C THR A 56 -9.56 -12.78 15.33
N ALA A 57 -10.73 -12.98 15.83
CA ALA A 57 -11.91 -12.39 15.25
C ALA A 57 -12.18 -12.89 13.85
N GLY A 58 -11.62 -14.00 13.47
CA GLY A 58 -11.89 -14.55 12.16
C GLY A 58 -11.23 -13.85 11.02
N LEU A 59 -10.20 -13.05 11.30
CA LEU A 59 -9.53 -12.35 10.23
C LEU A 59 -8.56 -13.28 9.54
N MET A 60 -8.68 -13.41 8.25
CA MET A 60 -7.74 -14.23 7.51
C MET A 60 -6.62 -13.33 6.99
N ILE A 61 -5.41 -13.62 7.36
CA ILE A 61 -4.27 -12.83 6.93
C ILE A 61 -3.59 -13.57 5.81
N GLU A 62 -3.36 -12.90 4.71
CA GLU A 62 -2.70 -13.53 3.58
C GLU A 62 -1.53 -12.69 3.11
N VAL A 63 -0.48 -13.35 2.68
CA VAL A 63 0.68 -12.67 2.13
C VAL A 63 0.75 -13.04 0.68
N PHE A 64 0.77 -12.03 -0.18
CA PHE A 64 0.87 -12.24 -1.61
C PHE A 64 2.26 -11.79 -2.06
N VAL A 65 2.90 -12.54 -2.91
CA VAL A 65 4.29 -12.25 -3.28
C VAL A 65 4.44 -12.45 -4.78
N SER A 66 5.23 -11.62 -5.42
CA SER A 66 5.51 -11.75 -6.84
C SER A 66 6.88 -12.37 -7.05
N PRO A 67 7.16 -12.85 -8.23
CA PRO A 67 8.49 -13.41 -8.50
C PRO A 67 9.58 -12.38 -8.32
N GLU A 68 9.27 -11.11 -8.49
CA GLU A 68 10.28 -10.11 -8.29
C GLU A 68 10.42 -9.67 -6.87
N GLY A 69 9.64 -10.20 -5.97
CA GLY A 69 9.82 -9.84 -4.59
C GLY A 69 8.93 -8.73 -4.08
N THR A 70 7.97 -8.28 -4.84
CA THR A 70 7.01 -7.34 -4.26
C THR A 70 6.04 -8.14 -3.43
N PHE A 71 5.48 -7.55 -2.43
CA PHE A 71 4.54 -8.28 -1.58
C PHE A 71 3.43 -7.39 -1.04
N THR A 72 2.35 -7.99 -0.69
CA THR A 72 1.23 -7.31 -0.09
C THR A 72 0.64 -8.21 0.98
N ILE A 73 0.30 -7.63 2.11
CA ILE A 73 -0.34 -8.37 3.19
C ILE A 73 -1.76 -7.91 3.28
N VAL A 74 -2.67 -8.84 3.25
CA VAL A 74 -4.08 -8.56 3.21
C VAL A 74 -4.80 -9.22 4.36
N ALA A 75 -5.75 -8.52 4.97
CA ALA A 75 -6.56 -9.09 6.02
C ALA A 75 -7.98 -9.13 5.51
N THR A 76 -8.62 -10.28 5.58
CA THR A 76 -9.97 -10.43 5.09
C THR A 76 -10.89 -10.77 6.24
N ARG A 77 -11.97 -10.04 6.33
CA ARG A 77 -12.94 -10.28 7.37
C ARG A 77 -13.87 -11.40 7.00
N PRO A 78 -14.58 -11.94 7.95
CA PRO A 78 -15.50 -13.03 7.63
C PRO A 78 -16.54 -12.68 6.59
N ASP A 79 -16.85 -11.40 6.43
CA ASP A 79 -17.84 -11.03 5.45
C ASP A 79 -17.23 -10.93 4.06
N GLY A 80 -15.96 -11.21 3.89
CA GLY A 80 -15.34 -11.18 2.58
C GLY A 80 -14.67 -9.88 2.21
N THR A 81 -14.70 -8.89 3.09
CA THR A 81 -14.04 -7.64 2.80
C THR A 81 -12.56 -7.76 3.09
N ALA A 82 -11.75 -7.54 2.11
CA ALA A 82 -10.31 -7.67 2.24
C ALA A 82 -9.66 -6.30 2.22
N CYS A 83 -8.76 -6.05 3.14
CA CYS A 83 -8.09 -4.77 3.24
C CYS A 83 -6.59 -4.97 3.21
N LEU A 84 -5.89 -4.11 2.51
CA LEU A 84 -4.46 -4.18 2.45
C LEU A 84 -3.87 -3.61 3.71
N LEU A 85 -3.00 -4.35 4.33
CA LEU A 85 -2.36 -3.88 5.54
C LEU A 85 -0.98 -3.35 5.28
N ALA A 86 -0.27 -3.88 4.34
CA ALA A 86 1.09 -3.47 4.09
C ALA A 86 1.50 -3.93 2.71
N ALA A 87 2.44 -3.27 2.12
CA ALA A 87 2.96 -3.66 0.82
C ALA A 87 4.39 -3.19 0.74
N GLY A 88 5.19 -3.87 -0.02
CA GLY A 88 6.59 -3.50 -0.13
C GLY A 88 7.32 -4.32 -1.14
N GLU A 89 8.63 -4.35 -1.01
CA GLU A 89 9.46 -5.04 -1.95
C GLU A 89 10.51 -5.82 -1.23
N ALA A 90 11.29 -6.50 -1.92
CA ALA A 90 12.41 -7.25 -1.37
C ALA A 90 11.95 -8.34 -0.40
N TRP A 91 10.90 -9.00 -0.74
CA TRP A 91 10.43 -10.12 0.08
C TRP A 91 11.40 -11.26 -0.03
N HIS A 92 11.88 -11.76 1.10
CA HIS A 92 12.79 -12.88 1.10
C HIS A 92 12.27 -13.98 1.94
N LYS A 93 12.36 -15.21 1.44
CA LYS A 93 11.96 -16.29 2.22
C LYS A 93 13.15 -16.71 2.98
N LEU A 94 13.09 -16.79 4.23
CA LEU A 94 14.24 -17.17 5.02
C LEU A 94 14.46 -18.66 4.95
N ALA A 95 15.69 -19.05 4.99
CA ALA A 95 16.02 -20.46 4.94
C ALA A 95 15.57 -21.08 6.21
N THR A 96 15.05 -22.25 6.16
CA THR A 96 14.61 -22.85 7.35
C THR A 96 15.68 -23.69 7.85
N VAL A 97 15.94 -23.61 9.08
CA VAL A 97 16.94 -24.34 9.65
C VAL A 97 16.25 -25.53 10.08
N SER A 98 16.64 -26.60 9.82
CA SER A 98 15.96 -27.71 10.16
C SER A 98 16.12 -28.04 11.54
N ALA A 99 15.28 -27.91 12.26
CA ALA A 99 15.41 -28.17 13.56
C ALA A 99 14.87 -29.44 13.73
N PRO A 100 15.28 -30.16 14.42
CA PRO A 100 14.89 -31.41 14.56
C PRO A 100 13.69 -31.41 15.27
N SER A 101 13.02 -31.82 15.16
CA SER A 101 11.99 -31.97 15.82
C SER A 101 11.27 -31.22 16.51
N GLU A 102 11.07 -30.77 16.81
CA GLU A 102 10.33 -30.15 17.49
C GLU A 102 9.58 -29.36 17.03
N GLN A 103 9.12 -29.28 16.48
CA GLN A 103 8.49 -28.48 16.02
C GLN A 103 7.40 -28.51 16.41
N SER A 104 6.89 -28.50 16.69
CA SER A 104 5.83 -28.44 17.10
C SER A 104 5.13 -27.94 16.75
#